data_f43e4d1a36737215e90daaa8ec50e05e
#
_entry.id   f43e4d1a36737215e90daaa8ec50e05e
#
_cell.length_a   1.000
_cell.length_b   1.000
_cell.length_c   1.000
_cell.angle_alpha   90.00
_cell.angle_beta   90.00
_cell.angle_gamma   90.00
#
_symmetry.space_group_name_H-M   'P 1'
#
loop_
_entity.id
_entity.type
_entity.pdbx_description
1 polymer ?
#
loop_
_entity_poly.entity_id
_entity_poly.type
_entity_poly.pdbx_seq_one_letter_code
_entity_poly.pdbx_strand_id
1 'polypeptide(L)'
;MIDDKPRSATVTAADDTEVRVIPRDQFLETLNSNPEVALKLLKTVFERLREASAMIAQLQKDVTTVTSVPELELPDFLVRAGAVVLNGTTPQAAQALPQNPLPIKKFPFRIGRESNDPLAHNDLNIPDSVPFQVSRHHVTLVNHGGHIGVMDRGSTLGAIVDGQPLGGKHGDPGLVFLGATGGTLILGTEESPFKFQLIVGRERDVRSDW
;
A
#
# COMPACT_ATOMS: atom_id res chain seq x y z
N MET A 1 -17.95 -18.78 -10.30
CA MET A 1 -17.08 -18.52 -9.14
C MET A 1 -17.92 -18.02 -7.99
N ILE A 2 -17.45 -18.11 -6.75
CA ILE A 2 -18.24 -17.77 -5.54
C ILE A 2 -18.45 -16.24 -5.45
N ASP A 3 -17.49 -15.46 -5.90
CA ASP A 3 -17.45 -13.99 -5.78
C ASP A 3 -17.76 -13.22 -7.09
N ASP A 4 -18.27 -13.93 -8.10
CA ASP A 4 -18.61 -13.40 -9.43
C ASP A 4 -17.49 -12.62 -10.15
N LYS A 5 -16.24 -12.75 -9.67
CA LYS A 5 -15.05 -12.14 -10.28
C LYS A 5 -14.32 -13.12 -11.19
N PRO A 6 -13.60 -12.63 -12.22
CA PRO A 6 -12.75 -13.49 -13.04
C PRO A 6 -11.65 -14.14 -12.19
N ARG A 7 -11.12 -15.26 -12.65
CA ARG A 7 -10.01 -15.94 -11.95
C ARG A 7 -8.79 -15.04 -11.91
N SER A 8 -8.17 -14.93 -10.74
CA SER A 8 -6.96 -14.13 -10.51
C SER A 8 -5.68 -14.82 -11.03
N ALA A 9 -5.74 -16.13 -11.28
CA ALA A 9 -4.59 -16.92 -11.73
C ALA A 9 -5.05 -18.11 -12.59
N THR A 10 -4.15 -18.55 -13.47
CA THR A 10 -4.27 -19.83 -14.19
C THR A 10 -3.65 -20.93 -13.33
N VAL A 11 -4.35 -22.06 -13.22
CA VAL A 11 -3.82 -23.25 -12.55
C VAL A 11 -3.61 -24.31 -13.62
N THR A 12 -2.39 -24.83 -13.70
CA THR A 12 -2.00 -25.90 -14.63
C THR A 12 -1.62 -27.14 -13.83
N ALA A 13 -2.10 -28.31 -14.23
CA ALA A 13 -1.68 -29.56 -13.64
C ALA A 13 -0.21 -29.84 -14.04
N ALA A 14 0.64 -30.15 -13.05
CA ALA A 14 2.04 -30.50 -13.28
C ALA A 14 2.21 -31.97 -13.71
N ASP A 15 1.29 -32.81 -13.26
CA ASP A 15 1.25 -34.26 -13.52
C ASP A 15 -0.18 -34.69 -13.87
N ASP A 16 -0.35 -35.93 -14.27
CA ASP A 16 -1.66 -36.54 -14.51
C ASP A 16 -2.53 -36.41 -13.25
N THR A 17 -3.60 -35.65 -13.37
CA THR A 17 -4.44 -35.28 -12.23
C THR A 17 -5.90 -35.56 -12.51
N GLU A 18 -6.53 -36.33 -11.62
CA GLU A 18 -7.97 -36.54 -11.63
C GLU A 18 -8.67 -35.36 -10.90
N VAL A 19 -9.62 -34.72 -11.57
CA VAL A 19 -10.37 -33.58 -10.99
C VAL A 19 -11.86 -33.87 -10.99
N ARG A 20 -12.53 -33.46 -9.90
CA ARG A 20 -13.98 -33.44 -9.81
C ARG A 20 -14.49 -32.02 -9.94
N VAL A 21 -15.36 -31.80 -10.93
CA VAL A 21 -16.03 -30.51 -11.10
C VAL A 21 -17.25 -30.44 -10.19
N ILE A 22 -17.30 -29.43 -9.34
CA ILE A 22 -18.44 -29.17 -8.45
C ILE A 22 -19.08 -27.86 -8.94
N PRO A 23 -20.35 -27.89 -9.41
CA PRO A 23 -21.10 -26.67 -9.76
C PRO A 23 -21.26 -25.75 -8.55
N ARG A 24 -21.35 -24.43 -8.83
CA ARG A 24 -21.49 -23.39 -7.79
C ARG A 24 -22.65 -23.67 -6.83
N ASP A 25 -23.80 -23.98 -7.39
CA ASP A 25 -25.02 -24.17 -6.60
C ASP A 25 -24.90 -25.36 -5.67
N GLN A 26 -24.35 -26.49 -6.15
CA GLN A 26 -24.06 -27.66 -5.34
C GLN A 26 -23.03 -27.36 -4.24
N PHE A 27 -22.04 -26.52 -4.53
CA PHE A 27 -21.06 -26.09 -3.54
C PHE A 27 -21.71 -25.25 -2.42
N LEU A 28 -22.54 -24.26 -2.79
CA LEU A 28 -23.24 -23.42 -1.84
C LEU A 28 -24.25 -24.22 -1.00
N GLU A 29 -24.96 -25.15 -1.61
CA GLU A 29 -25.86 -26.06 -0.90
C GLU A 29 -25.10 -26.94 0.11
N THR A 30 -23.93 -27.44 -0.27
CA THR A 30 -23.07 -28.22 0.63
C THR A 30 -22.60 -27.38 1.82
N LEU A 31 -22.24 -26.13 1.62
CA LEU A 31 -21.84 -25.22 2.71
C LEU A 31 -23.00 -24.91 3.67
N ASN A 32 -24.19 -24.69 3.12
CA ASN A 32 -25.38 -24.41 3.91
C ASN A 32 -25.85 -25.63 4.72
N SER A 33 -25.74 -26.82 4.13
CA SER A 33 -26.19 -28.06 4.75
C SER A 33 -25.17 -28.67 5.72
N ASN A 34 -23.88 -28.26 5.64
CA ASN A 34 -22.80 -28.80 6.42
C ASN A 34 -21.91 -27.70 7.04
N PRO A 35 -22.28 -27.18 8.21
CA PRO A 35 -21.51 -26.13 8.90
C PRO A 35 -20.06 -26.53 9.19
N GLU A 36 -19.79 -27.82 9.43
CA GLU A 36 -18.44 -28.32 9.66
C GLU A 36 -17.54 -28.20 8.42
N VAL A 37 -18.10 -28.42 7.23
CA VAL A 37 -17.38 -28.23 5.96
C VAL A 37 -17.06 -26.76 5.74
N ALA A 38 -18.00 -25.89 6.05
CA ALA A 38 -17.80 -24.43 5.98
C ALA A 38 -16.70 -23.97 6.94
N LEU A 39 -16.70 -24.45 8.19
CA LEU A 39 -15.66 -24.16 9.18
C LEU A 39 -14.28 -24.69 8.76
N LYS A 40 -14.22 -25.89 8.18
CA LYS A 40 -12.97 -26.48 7.68
C LYS A 40 -12.40 -25.65 6.53
N LEU A 41 -13.24 -25.23 5.60
CA LEU A 41 -12.85 -24.38 4.50
C LEU A 41 -12.34 -23.01 5.02
N LEU A 42 -13.06 -22.41 5.97
CA LEU A 42 -12.69 -21.15 6.58
C LEU A 42 -11.33 -21.24 7.29
N LYS A 43 -11.07 -22.33 8.04
CA LYS A 43 -9.75 -22.57 8.64
C LYS A 43 -8.64 -22.62 7.59
N THR A 44 -8.86 -23.37 6.49
CA THR A 44 -7.88 -23.44 5.39
C THR A 44 -7.60 -22.07 4.76
N VAL A 45 -8.64 -21.24 4.59
CA VAL A 45 -8.48 -19.88 4.07
C VAL A 45 -7.67 -19.00 5.05
N PHE A 46 -7.95 -19.10 6.35
CA PHE A 46 -7.18 -18.38 7.37
C PHE A 46 -5.72 -18.84 7.46
N GLU A 47 -5.46 -20.14 7.32
CA GLU A 47 -4.09 -20.67 7.28
C GLU A 47 -3.32 -20.11 6.08
N ARG A 48 -3.91 -20.17 4.88
CA ARG A 48 -3.31 -19.58 3.67
C ARG A 48 -3.09 -18.08 3.80
N LEU A 49 -4.02 -17.35 4.42
CA LEU A 49 -3.87 -15.92 4.66
C LEU A 49 -2.70 -15.63 5.62
N ARG A 50 -2.54 -16.44 6.67
CA ARG A 50 -1.40 -16.32 7.60
C ARG A 50 -0.07 -16.62 6.90
N GLU A 51 -0.03 -17.66 6.08
CA GLU A 51 1.17 -18.02 5.31
C GLU A 51 1.54 -16.90 4.32
N ALA A 52 0.56 -16.37 3.59
CA ALA A 52 0.78 -15.25 2.70
C ALA A 52 1.26 -14.01 3.45
N SER A 53 0.67 -13.70 4.60
CA SER A 53 1.08 -12.58 5.45
C SER A 53 2.49 -12.79 6.03
N ALA A 54 2.84 -14.01 6.42
CA ALA A 54 4.18 -14.35 6.89
C ALA A 54 5.22 -14.24 5.77
N MET A 55 4.88 -14.67 4.56
CA MET A 55 5.73 -14.56 3.38
C MET A 55 5.98 -13.09 3.00
N ILE A 56 4.93 -12.26 3.04
CA ILE A 56 5.05 -10.81 2.84
C ILE A 56 5.96 -10.19 3.91
N ALA A 57 5.79 -10.58 5.18
CA ALA A 57 6.63 -10.10 6.27
C ALA A 57 8.09 -10.55 6.12
N GLN A 58 8.32 -11.76 5.59
CA GLN A 58 9.65 -12.28 5.32
C GLN A 58 10.30 -11.58 4.12
N LEU A 59 9.57 -11.38 3.04
CA LEU A 59 10.03 -10.59 1.89
C LEU A 59 10.35 -9.14 2.28
N GLN A 60 9.57 -8.56 3.20
CA GLN A 60 9.88 -7.25 3.76
C GLN A 60 11.16 -7.26 4.61
N LYS A 61 11.46 -8.34 5.33
CA LYS A 61 12.75 -8.51 6.03
C LYS A 61 13.90 -8.75 5.06
N ASP A 62 13.69 -9.55 4.02
CA ASP A 62 14.71 -9.87 3.03
C ASP A 62 15.04 -8.65 2.14
N VAL A 63 14.05 -7.78 1.86
CA VAL A 63 14.30 -6.44 1.27
C VAL A 63 15.16 -5.57 2.19
N THR A 64 15.06 -5.76 3.50
CA THR A 64 15.95 -5.08 4.46
C THR A 64 17.37 -5.68 4.48
N THR A 65 17.54 -6.93 4.02
CA THR A 65 18.81 -7.65 4.04
C THR A 65 19.53 -7.69 2.67
N VAL A 66 18.80 -7.50 1.56
CA VAL A 66 19.34 -7.51 0.18
C VAL A 66 19.83 -6.14 -0.26
N THR A 67 19.88 -5.15 0.61
CA THR A 67 20.54 -3.89 0.30
C THR A 67 22.06 -3.96 0.54
N SER A 68 22.73 -4.93 -0.05
CA SER A 68 24.04 -4.69 -0.63
C SER A 68 23.84 -4.28 -2.11
N VAL A 69 23.09 -3.22 -2.35
CA VAL A 69 23.30 -2.38 -3.51
C VAL A 69 24.76 -1.91 -3.37
N PRO A 70 25.63 -2.01 -4.44
CA PRO A 70 26.96 -1.45 -4.35
C PRO A 70 26.80 -0.06 -3.78
N GLU A 71 27.53 0.19 -2.71
CA GLU A 71 27.58 1.44 -1.97
C GLU A 71 27.81 2.57 -2.97
N LEU A 72 26.71 3.07 -3.55
CA LEU A 72 26.71 4.39 -4.13
C LEU A 72 27.04 5.23 -2.91
N GLU A 73 28.23 5.83 -2.87
CA GLU A 73 28.62 6.81 -1.86
C GLU A 73 27.57 7.93 -1.87
N LEU A 74 26.46 7.66 -1.16
CA LEU A 74 25.44 8.66 -0.93
C LEU A 74 26.09 9.69 -0.01
N PRO A 75 26.08 10.97 -0.39
CA PRO A 75 26.69 12.01 0.42
C PRO A 75 26.17 11.93 1.87
N ASP A 76 27.04 12.08 2.86
CA ASP A 76 26.77 11.98 4.32
C ASP A 76 25.55 12.78 4.81
N PHE A 77 25.04 13.72 4.03
CA PHE A 77 23.85 14.51 4.36
C PHE A 77 22.53 13.75 4.26
N LEU A 78 22.50 12.52 3.68
CA LEU A 78 21.31 11.69 3.58
C LEU A 78 21.06 10.81 4.81
N VAL A 79 22.01 10.76 5.75
CA VAL A 79 21.98 9.85 6.90
C VAL A 79 21.05 10.32 8.02
N ARG A 80 20.62 11.57 8.02
CA ARG A 80 19.69 12.12 9.03
C ARG A 80 18.45 12.68 8.36
N ALA A 81 17.50 11.78 8.06
CA ALA A 81 16.19 12.20 7.61
C ALA A 81 15.52 13.05 8.69
N GLY A 82 15.32 14.31 8.40
CA GLY A 82 14.57 15.23 9.22
C GLY A 82 13.08 14.87 9.27
N ALA A 83 12.26 15.73 9.85
CA ALA A 83 10.82 15.55 9.92
C ALA A 83 10.21 15.39 8.51
N VAL A 84 9.36 14.38 8.34
CA VAL A 84 8.58 14.21 7.12
C VAL A 84 7.24 14.89 7.31
N VAL A 85 6.84 15.69 6.33
CA VAL A 85 5.61 16.47 6.39
C VAL A 85 4.78 16.20 5.13
N LEU A 86 3.49 15.92 5.31
CA LEU A 86 2.52 15.78 4.23
C LEU A 86 1.72 17.08 4.13
N ASN A 87 1.80 17.74 2.98
CA ASN A 87 1.11 18.98 2.69
C ASN A 87 0.06 18.76 1.59
N GLY A 88 -1.21 19.09 1.87
CA GLY A 88 -2.28 19.08 0.87
C GLY A 88 -2.14 20.27 -0.06
N THR A 89 -1.97 20.01 -1.36
CA THR A 89 -1.78 21.07 -2.38
C THR A 89 -3.07 21.49 -3.08
N THR A 90 -4.15 20.74 -2.86
CA THR A 90 -5.51 21.05 -3.31
C THR A 90 -6.41 21.31 -2.10
N PRO A 91 -7.51 22.06 -2.25
CA PRO A 91 -8.42 22.32 -1.14
C PRO A 91 -8.94 21.05 -0.46
N GLN A 92 -9.30 20.02 -1.24
CA GLN A 92 -9.80 18.74 -0.75
C GLN A 92 -8.70 17.96 -0.01
N ALA A 93 -7.49 17.95 -0.54
CA ALA A 93 -6.36 17.32 0.12
C ALA A 93 -6.00 18.01 1.43
N ALA A 94 -6.01 19.33 1.45
CA ALA A 94 -5.74 20.12 2.67
C ALA A 94 -6.81 19.89 3.74
N GLN A 95 -8.10 19.82 3.36
CA GLN A 95 -9.21 19.55 4.27
C GLN A 95 -9.23 18.08 4.80
N ALA A 96 -8.67 17.16 4.04
CA ALA A 96 -8.56 15.76 4.46
C ALA A 96 -7.51 15.53 5.57
N LEU A 97 -6.63 16.50 5.79
CA LEU A 97 -5.61 16.43 6.84
C LEU A 97 -6.15 16.98 8.17
N PRO A 98 -5.87 16.32 9.31
CA PRO A 98 -6.22 16.86 10.63
C PRO A 98 -5.59 18.24 10.91
N GLN A 99 -4.45 18.46 10.32
CA GLN A 99 -3.77 19.77 10.22
C GLN A 99 -2.98 19.82 8.90
N ASN A 100 -2.93 20.95 8.25
CA ASN A 100 -2.16 21.12 7.02
C ASN A 100 -1.08 22.21 7.23
N PRO A 101 0.21 21.85 7.17
CA PRO A 101 0.80 20.55 6.88
C PRO A 101 0.74 19.53 8.05
N LEU A 102 0.67 18.22 7.73
CA LEU A 102 0.64 17.12 8.70
C LEU A 102 2.05 16.55 8.91
N PRO A 103 2.65 16.62 10.11
CA PRO A 103 3.91 15.96 10.40
C PRO A 103 3.72 14.44 10.56
N ILE A 104 4.52 13.67 9.85
CA ILE A 104 4.53 12.20 9.93
C ILE A 104 5.65 11.78 10.89
N LYS A 105 5.23 11.27 12.06
CA LYS A 105 6.16 10.91 13.16
C LYS A 105 6.47 9.41 13.22
N LYS A 106 5.69 8.58 12.53
CA LYS A 106 5.78 7.12 12.61
C LYS A 106 5.67 6.48 11.24
N PHE A 107 6.51 5.51 10.98
CA PHE A 107 6.48 4.66 9.79
C PHE A 107 6.32 3.18 10.19
N PRO A 108 5.68 2.35 9.34
CA PRO A 108 4.99 2.74 8.12
C PRO A 108 3.76 3.61 8.40
N PHE A 109 3.47 4.57 7.52
CA PHE A 109 2.31 5.47 7.63
C PHE A 109 1.32 5.14 6.51
N ARG A 110 0.14 4.68 6.87
CA ARG A 110 -0.87 4.15 5.96
C ARG A 110 -1.91 5.20 5.64
N ILE A 111 -2.21 5.36 4.35
CA ILE A 111 -3.21 6.29 3.84
C ILE A 111 -4.27 5.49 3.07
N GLY A 112 -5.54 5.80 3.29
CA GLY A 112 -6.63 5.20 2.57
C GLY A 112 -7.94 5.94 2.80
N ARG A 113 -8.98 5.54 2.07
CA ARG A 113 -10.30 6.15 2.20
C ARG A 113 -10.91 5.83 3.56
N GLU A 114 -11.58 6.83 4.13
CA GLU A 114 -12.43 6.65 5.29
C GLU A 114 -13.45 5.53 5.07
N SER A 115 -13.59 4.63 6.03
CA SER A 115 -14.44 3.46 5.91
C SER A 115 -14.88 2.97 7.29
N ASN A 116 -16.10 2.47 7.38
CA ASN A 116 -16.61 1.77 8.56
C ASN A 116 -16.15 0.30 8.64
N ASP A 117 -15.33 -0.14 7.68
CA ASP A 117 -14.76 -1.48 7.67
C ASP A 117 -13.71 -1.60 8.79
N PRO A 118 -13.91 -2.45 9.81
CA PRO A 118 -12.97 -2.59 10.92
C PRO A 118 -11.61 -3.14 10.49
N LEU A 119 -11.49 -3.69 9.28
CA LEU A 119 -10.22 -4.17 8.72
C LEU A 119 -9.44 -3.08 7.98
N ALA A 120 -10.06 -1.93 7.72
CA ALA A 120 -9.43 -0.81 7.04
C ALA A 120 -8.64 0.06 8.03
N HIS A 121 -7.48 -0.43 8.48
CA HIS A 121 -6.59 0.33 9.35
C HIS A 121 -5.71 1.28 8.54
N ASN A 122 -5.97 2.58 8.66
CA ASN A 122 -5.15 3.66 8.12
C ASN A 122 -4.74 4.61 9.25
N ASP A 123 -3.56 5.20 9.10
CA ASP A 123 -3.09 6.28 9.99
C ASP A 123 -3.67 7.63 9.55
N LEU A 124 -4.01 7.74 8.25
CA LEU A 124 -4.76 8.87 7.68
C LEU A 124 -5.94 8.35 6.86
N ASN A 125 -7.15 8.74 7.24
CA ASN A 125 -8.39 8.45 6.53
C ASN A 125 -8.76 9.66 5.66
N ILE A 126 -8.90 9.43 4.36
CA ILE A 126 -9.26 10.45 3.38
C ILE A 126 -10.78 10.41 3.19
N PRO A 127 -11.51 11.50 3.45
CA PRO A 127 -12.93 11.60 3.14
C PRO A 127 -13.11 11.72 1.62
N ASP A 128 -13.57 10.66 0.99
CA ASP A 128 -13.78 10.60 -0.46
C ASP A 128 -15.20 10.14 -0.76
N SER A 129 -15.79 10.67 -1.84
CA SER A 129 -17.16 10.40 -2.27
C SER A 129 -17.19 9.88 -3.71
N VAL A 130 -18.30 9.29 -4.10
CA VAL A 130 -18.49 8.73 -5.44
C VAL A 130 -18.44 9.84 -6.50
N PRO A 131 -17.66 9.65 -7.58
CA PRO A 131 -16.82 8.49 -7.92
C PRO A 131 -15.50 8.48 -7.14
N PHE A 132 -15.26 7.39 -6.41
CA PHE A 132 -14.09 7.27 -5.52
C PHE A 132 -12.76 7.30 -6.28
N GLN A 133 -11.86 8.15 -5.82
CA GLN A 133 -10.46 8.21 -6.25
C GLN A 133 -9.55 7.40 -5.31
N VAL A 134 -9.91 7.33 -4.03
CA VAL A 134 -9.09 6.70 -2.99
C VAL A 134 -9.68 5.35 -2.58
N SER A 135 -8.88 4.30 -2.59
CA SER A 135 -9.26 2.98 -2.07
C SER A 135 -9.15 2.93 -0.55
N ARG A 136 -9.90 2.03 0.11
CA ARG A 136 -9.85 1.81 1.58
C ARG A 136 -8.43 1.52 2.07
N HIS A 137 -7.68 0.76 1.32
CA HIS A 137 -6.24 0.54 1.47
C HIS A 137 -5.57 1.13 0.23
N HIS A 138 -4.93 2.30 0.33
CA HIS A 138 -4.44 2.97 -0.87
C HIS A 138 -2.93 2.93 -0.98
N VAL A 139 -2.23 3.67 -0.13
CA VAL A 139 -0.77 3.65 -0.11
C VAL A 139 -0.22 3.54 1.31
N THR A 140 1.04 3.14 1.41
CA THR A 140 1.84 3.20 2.63
C THR A 140 3.10 4.00 2.36
N LEU A 141 3.38 4.97 3.22
CA LEU A 141 4.68 5.64 3.25
C LEU A 141 5.62 4.83 4.14
N VAL A 142 6.80 4.56 3.65
CA VAL A 142 7.86 3.84 4.36
C VAL A 142 9.10 4.72 4.49
N ASN A 143 9.87 4.51 5.53
CA ASN A 143 11.17 5.14 5.71
C ASN A 143 12.22 4.03 5.74
N HIS A 144 13.10 4.02 4.76
CA HIS A 144 14.16 3.06 4.64
C HIS A 144 15.51 3.79 4.64
N GLY A 145 16.21 3.71 5.76
CA GLY A 145 17.51 4.38 5.91
C GLY A 145 17.49 5.89 5.68
N GLY A 146 16.37 6.57 5.97
CA GLY A 146 16.20 8.00 5.72
C GLY A 146 15.59 8.34 4.37
N HIS A 147 15.41 7.37 3.49
CA HIS A 147 14.71 7.53 2.22
C HIS A 147 13.22 7.24 2.41
N ILE A 148 12.39 8.18 1.99
CA ILE A 148 10.95 8.02 2.04
C ILE A 148 10.48 7.40 0.73
N GLY A 149 9.77 6.29 0.87
CA GLY A 149 9.15 5.59 -0.26
C GLY A 149 7.64 5.53 -0.13
N VAL A 150 6.98 5.41 -1.26
CA VAL A 150 5.53 5.21 -1.40
C VAL A 150 5.30 3.83 -1.98
N MET A 151 4.48 3.02 -1.32
CA MET A 151 4.09 1.68 -1.74
C MET A 151 2.58 1.60 -1.92
N ASP A 152 2.11 1.06 -3.05
CA ASP A 152 0.69 0.80 -3.26
C ASP A 152 0.22 -0.40 -2.41
N ARG A 153 -1.01 -0.32 -1.90
CA ARG A 153 -1.63 -1.35 -1.05
C ARG A 153 -2.73 -2.14 -1.79
N GLY A 154 -2.62 -2.25 -3.11
CA GLY A 154 -3.63 -2.86 -3.96
C GLY A 154 -4.80 -1.90 -4.24
N SER A 155 -4.51 -0.64 -4.48
CA SER A 155 -5.51 0.36 -4.81
C SER A 155 -6.14 0.11 -6.19
N THR A 156 -7.37 0.55 -6.39
CA THR A 156 -8.11 0.31 -7.64
C THR A 156 -7.61 1.19 -8.78
N LEU A 157 -7.34 2.46 -8.50
CA LEU A 157 -6.93 3.45 -9.50
C LEU A 157 -5.43 3.75 -9.47
N GLY A 158 -4.71 3.23 -8.46
CA GLY A 158 -3.30 3.52 -8.29
C GLY A 158 -3.05 4.88 -7.65
N ALA A 159 -1.78 5.25 -7.62
CA ALA A 159 -1.30 6.56 -7.20
C ALA A 159 -0.30 7.07 -8.24
N ILE A 160 0.02 8.36 -8.19
CA ILE A 160 1.07 8.96 -9.00
C ILE A 160 2.09 9.59 -8.06
N VAL A 161 3.34 9.17 -8.20
CA VAL A 161 4.46 9.62 -7.37
C VAL A 161 5.48 10.29 -8.27
N ASP A 162 5.72 11.58 -8.11
CA ASP A 162 6.61 12.38 -8.97
C ASP A 162 6.34 12.19 -10.48
N GLY A 163 5.05 12.11 -10.84
CA GLY A 163 4.61 11.88 -12.22
C GLY A 163 4.69 10.43 -12.70
N GLN A 164 5.15 9.49 -11.85
CA GLN A 164 5.22 8.07 -12.18
C GLN A 164 4.01 7.32 -11.62
N PRO A 165 3.26 6.57 -12.45
CA PRO A 165 2.14 5.77 -11.98
C PRO A 165 2.62 4.59 -11.12
N LEU A 166 1.95 4.39 -9.98
CA LEU A 166 2.22 3.33 -9.00
C LEU A 166 0.93 2.57 -8.71
N GLY A 167 0.97 1.25 -8.86
CA GLY A 167 -0.18 0.38 -8.58
C GLY A 167 -1.36 0.55 -9.54
N GLY A 168 -2.56 0.16 -9.12
CA GLY A 168 -3.75 0.21 -9.95
C GLY A 168 -3.70 -0.72 -11.16
N LYS A 169 -4.39 -0.35 -12.23
CA LYS A 169 -4.44 -1.14 -13.48
C LYS A 169 -3.23 -0.90 -14.41
N HIS A 170 -2.53 0.20 -14.24
CA HIS A 170 -1.52 0.70 -15.19
C HIS A 170 -0.17 1.01 -14.57
N GLY A 171 -0.07 0.96 -13.23
CA GLY A 171 1.19 1.19 -12.52
C GLY A 171 1.86 -0.11 -12.10
N ASP A 172 3.17 -0.08 -11.98
CA ASP A 172 3.90 -1.20 -11.40
C ASP A 172 3.55 -1.35 -9.92
N PRO A 173 3.24 -2.58 -9.46
CA PRO A 173 3.13 -2.84 -8.03
C PRO A 173 4.54 -2.79 -7.44
N GLY A 174 4.87 -1.74 -6.72
CA GLY A 174 6.21 -1.61 -6.19
C GLY A 174 6.34 -0.51 -5.16
N LEU A 175 7.59 -0.18 -4.91
CA LEU A 175 8.01 0.89 -4.02
C LEU A 175 8.71 1.96 -4.87
N VAL A 176 8.19 3.17 -4.84
CA VAL A 176 8.81 4.34 -5.47
C VAL A 176 9.41 5.21 -4.38
N PHE A 177 10.71 5.48 -4.44
CA PHE A 177 11.37 6.38 -3.53
C PHE A 177 11.26 7.83 -4.01
N LEU A 178 10.97 8.71 -3.07
CA LEU A 178 10.96 10.16 -3.31
C LEU A 178 12.39 10.71 -3.36
N GLY A 179 12.53 11.87 -3.99
CA GLY A 179 13.76 12.63 -3.94
C GLY A 179 14.18 13.03 -2.53
N ALA A 180 15.44 13.44 -2.36
CA ALA A 180 16.03 13.77 -1.05
C ALA A 180 15.29 14.91 -0.29
N THR A 181 14.55 15.76 -1.00
CA THR A 181 13.76 16.86 -0.42
C THR A 181 12.27 16.53 -0.33
N GLY A 182 11.86 15.34 -0.76
CA GLY A 182 10.48 14.92 -0.88
C GLY A 182 10.02 14.80 -2.33
N GLY A 183 8.72 14.85 -2.55
CA GLY A 183 8.12 14.68 -3.86
C GLY A 183 6.60 14.87 -3.84
N THR A 184 5.98 14.64 -4.98
CA THR A 184 4.53 14.75 -5.15
C THR A 184 3.85 13.40 -5.03
N LEU A 185 2.64 13.39 -4.46
CA LEU A 185 1.79 12.21 -4.34
C LEU A 185 0.36 12.57 -4.73
N ILE A 186 -0.19 11.87 -5.72
CA ILE A 186 -1.61 11.95 -6.09
C ILE A 186 -2.24 10.59 -5.78
N LEU A 187 -3.34 10.58 -5.04
CA LEU A 187 -4.09 9.37 -4.75
C LEU A 187 -5.20 9.18 -5.79
N GLY A 188 -5.07 8.18 -6.67
CA GLY A 188 -5.96 7.94 -7.80
C GLY A 188 -5.38 8.45 -9.13
N THR A 189 -6.25 8.95 -10.00
CA THR A 189 -5.89 9.47 -11.32
C THR A 189 -5.31 10.88 -11.27
N GLU A 190 -4.79 11.40 -12.39
CA GLU A 190 -4.27 12.76 -12.50
C GLU A 190 -5.31 13.84 -12.16
N GLU A 191 -6.59 13.58 -12.44
CA GLU A 191 -7.71 14.49 -12.12
C GLU A 191 -8.15 14.39 -10.66
N SER A 192 -7.56 13.49 -9.87
CA SER A 192 -7.91 13.33 -8.47
C SER A 192 -7.74 14.64 -7.68
N PRO A 193 -8.72 14.99 -6.84
CA PRO A 193 -8.61 16.16 -5.97
C PRO A 193 -7.66 15.96 -4.78
N PHE A 194 -7.14 14.73 -4.59
CA PHE A 194 -6.28 14.38 -3.45
C PHE A 194 -4.81 14.41 -3.86
N LYS A 195 -4.28 15.64 -4.01
CA LYS A 195 -2.89 15.91 -4.38
C LYS A 195 -2.13 16.44 -3.18
N PHE A 196 -0.99 15.82 -2.93
CA PHE A 196 -0.14 16.10 -1.77
C PHE A 196 1.29 16.36 -2.21
N GLN A 197 2.00 17.10 -1.39
CA GLN A 197 3.46 17.20 -1.41
C GLN A 197 4.03 16.61 -0.14
N LEU A 198 4.93 15.67 -0.27
CA LEU A 198 5.75 15.16 0.80
C LEU A 198 7.01 15.99 0.86
N ILE A 199 7.31 16.55 2.03
CA ILE A 199 8.49 17.37 2.27
C ILE A 199 9.34 16.63 3.30
N VAL A 200 10.60 16.39 2.93
CA VAL A 200 11.61 15.80 3.83
C VAL A 200 12.49 16.93 4.31
N GLY A 201 12.37 17.27 5.59
CA GLY A 201 13.20 18.26 6.23
C GLY A 201 14.66 17.79 6.33
N ARG A 202 15.61 18.66 6.02
CA ARG A 202 17.02 18.45 6.32
C ARG A 202 17.32 19.04 7.69
N GLU A 203 18.05 18.33 8.52
CA GLU A 203 18.70 18.97 9.66
C GLU A 203 19.63 20.05 9.09
N ARG A 204 19.38 21.31 9.43
CA ARG A 204 20.33 22.39 9.09
C ARG A 204 21.64 22.06 9.80
N ASP A 205 22.70 21.92 9.05
CA ASP A 205 24.05 21.94 9.59
C ASP A 205 24.24 23.28 10.33
N VAL A 206 24.09 23.25 11.65
CA VAL A 206 24.43 24.38 12.52
C VAL A 206 25.95 24.31 12.71
N ARG A 207 26.70 24.45 11.63
CA ARG A 207 28.17 24.63 11.65
C ARG A 207 28.57 25.51 10.49
N SER A 208 28.45 26.81 10.70
CA SER A 208 29.43 27.79 10.22
C SER A 208 28.94 29.19 10.58
N ASP A 209 29.20 29.58 11.79
CA ASP A 209 29.47 30.99 12.12
C ASP A 209 30.19 30.99 13.46
N TRP A 210 31.50 30.72 13.39
CA TRP A 210 32.50 31.19 14.36
C TRP A 210 33.82 31.48 13.62
#